data_5ea17992ce70325c7ea180dc3412b356
#
_entry.id   5ea17992ce70325c7ea180dc3412b356
#
_cell.length_a   1.000
_cell.length_b   1.000
_cell.length_c   1.000
_cell.angle_alpha   90.00
_cell.angle_beta   90.00
_cell.angle_gamma   90.00
#
_symmetry.space_group_name_H-M   'P 1'
#
loop_
_entity.id
_entity.type
_entity.pdbx_description
1 polymer ?
#
loop_
_entity_poly.entity_id
_entity_poly.type
_entity_poly.pdbx_seq_one_letter_code
_entity_poly.pdbx_strand_id
1 'polypeptide(L)'
;MKKVVDSAVEKAYGGEKKIHWMEIYAGDKAIEHYGDNNFLPKETFTAMEQFVVSIKGPLTTPVGKGFRSLNVAIRQEMDLFACIRPIRYFPGTTTPLKQSDTTDMVIFRENTEDIYAGIEWEANSNDVKKVLDFLLEEMKVTGIRFPDSSGIGIKPVSKEGSERLIRKAIQYSIDNNRHSVALVHKGNIMTVSYTHLRAHET
;
A
#
# COMPACT_ATOMS: atom_id res chain seq x y z
N MET A 1 -16.42 13.40 -3.20
CA MET A 1 -16.75 12.01 -3.58
C MET A 1 -18.16 11.61 -3.16
N LYS A 2 -18.56 11.66 -1.88
CA LYS A 2 -19.89 11.24 -1.41
C LYS A 2 -21.03 11.76 -2.29
N LYS A 3 -21.13 13.09 -2.50
CA LYS A 3 -22.18 13.70 -3.34
C LYS A 3 -22.22 13.14 -4.77
N VAL A 4 -21.06 12.86 -5.36
CA VAL A 4 -20.98 12.30 -6.73
C VAL A 4 -21.52 10.86 -6.75
N VAL A 5 -21.15 10.06 -5.75
CA VAL A 5 -21.64 8.68 -5.63
C VAL A 5 -23.15 8.67 -5.37
N ASP A 6 -23.64 9.49 -4.44
CA ASP A 6 -25.08 9.60 -4.17
C ASP A 6 -25.87 10.00 -5.43
N SER A 7 -25.38 11.01 -6.20
CA SER A 7 -26.02 11.43 -7.45
C SER A 7 -25.97 10.35 -8.54
N ALA A 8 -24.90 9.56 -8.60
CA ALA A 8 -24.79 8.46 -9.54
C ALA A 8 -25.78 7.33 -9.20
N VAL A 9 -25.92 6.99 -7.92
CA VAL A 9 -26.88 5.99 -7.44
C VAL A 9 -28.30 6.44 -7.70
N GLU A 10 -28.63 7.70 -7.40
CA GLU A 10 -29.94 8.27 -7.67
C GLU A 10 -30.28 8.20 -9.16
N LYS A 11 -29.33 8.61 -10.03
CA LYS A 11 -29.51 8.56 -11.49
C LYS A 11 -29.67 7.14 -12.02
N ALA A 12 -28.93 6.17 -11.45
CA ALA A 12 -28.97 4.78 -11.92
C ALA A 12 -30.20 4.00 -11.46
N TYR A 13 -30.76 4.33 -10.29
CA TYR A 13 -31.79 3.55 -9.64
C TYR A 13 -33.08 4.32 -9.35
N GLY A 14 -33.17 5.61 -9.75
CA GLY A 14 -34.40 6.40 -9.61
C GLY A 14 -34.95 6.48 -8.20
N GLY A 15 -34.10 6.45 -7.17
CA GLY A 15 -34.49 6.46 -5.76
C GLY A 15 -34.79 5.09 -5.13
N GLU A 16 -34.84 4.01 -5.91
CA GLU A 16 -35.10 2.66 -5.38
C GLU A 16 -33.94 2.13 -4.49
N LYS A 17 -32.70 2.61 -4.71
CA LYS A 17 -31.55 2.22 -3.94
C LYS A 17 -30.84 3.44 -3.35
N LYS A 18 -30.31 3.26 -2.15
CA LYS A 18 -29.60 4.31 -1.42
C LYS A 18 -28.40 3.74 -0.69
N ILE A 19 -27.29 4.49 -0.64
CA ILE A 19 -26.15 4.16 0.21
C ILE A 19 -26.32 4.85 1.56
N HIS A 20 -26.27 4.05 2.63
CA HIS A 20 -26.20 4.56 3.99
C HIS A 20 -24.75 4.75 4.38
N TRP A 21 -24.36 6.00 4.62
CA TRP A 21 -23.00 6.37 4.96
C TRP A 21 -22.81 6.41 6.47
N MET A 22 -21.74 5.78 6.94
CA MET A 22 -21.20 5.96 8.29
C MET A 22 -19.89 6.72 8.18
N GLU A 23 -19.77 7.85 8.87
CA GLU A 23 -18.52 8.60 8.96
C GLU A 23 -17.67 8.04 10.11
N ILE A 24 -16.43 7.70 9.79
CA ILE A 24 -15.41 7.26 10.74
C ILE A 24 -14.21 8.19 10.63
N TYR A 25 -13.44 8.31 11.70
CA TYR A 25 -12.41 9.33 11.81
C TYR A 25 -11.01 8.74 11.78
N ALA A 26 -10.12 9.43 11.07
CA ALA A 26 -8.69 9.14 11.02
C ALA A 26 -7.90 10.45 10.82
N GLY A 27 -6.66 10.49 11.30
CA GLY A 27 -5.81 11.68 11.24
C GLY A 27 -6.31 12.81 12.15
N ASP A 28 -6.19 14.05 11.68
CA ASP A 28 -6.52 15.24 12.50
C ASP A 28 -7.95 15.22 13.01
N LYS A 29 -8.90 14.78 12.19
CA LYS A 29 -10.31 14.64 12.63
C LYS A 29 -10.47 13.63 13.77
N ALA A 30 -9.67 12.58 13.80
CA ALA A 30 -9.73 11.65 14.94
C ALA A 30 -9.23 12.28 16.23
N ILE A 31 -8.19 13.13 16.17
CA ILE A 31 -7.72 13.89 17.32
C ILE A 31 -8.80 14.83 17.83
N GLU A 32 -9.49 15.54 16.94
CA GLU A 32 -10.58 16.46 17.32
C GLU A 32 -11.71 15.73 18.07
N HIS A 33 -12.01 14.48 17.72
CA HIS A 33 -13.11 13.70 18.31
C HIS A 33 -12.72 12.87 19.52
N TYR A 34 -11.50 12.29 19.51
CA TYR A 34 -11.07 11.29 20.51
C TYR A 34 -9.94 11.80 21.42
N GLY A 35 -9.43 13.01 21.19
CA GLY A 35 -8.32 13.59 21.95
C GLY A 35 -6.93 13.30 21.37
N ASP A 36 -5.93 13.87 22.03
CA ASP A 36 -4.55 13.86 21.56
C ASP A 36 -3.95 12.44 21.41
N ASN A 37 -3.13 12.30 20.39
CA ASN A 37 -2.42 11.07 20.00
C ASN A 37 -3.28 9.91 19.48
N ASN A 38 -4.58 10.08 19.29
CA ASN A 38 -5.46 9.04 18.75
C ASN A 38 -5.75 9.23 17.25
N PHE A 39 -4.71 9.19 16.42
CA PHE A 39 -4.82 9.38 14.98
C PHE A 39 -5.57 8.27 14.23
N LEU A 40 -5.59 7.05 14.81
CA LEU A 40 -6.27 5.88 14.26
C LEU A 40 -6.98 5.12 15.38
N PRO A 41 -8.19 5.55 15.77
CA PRO A 41 -8.97 4.89 16.80
C PRO A 41 -9.31 3.44 16.46
N LYS A 42 -9.37 2.59 17.46
CA LYS A 42 -9.74 1.18 17.29
C LYS A 42 -11.14 1.02 16.68
N GLU A 43 -12.05 1.92 17.04
CA GLU A 43 -13.41 1.95 16.50
C GLU A 43 -13.43 2.15 14.98
N THR A 44 -12.46 2.89 14.43
CA THR A 44 -12.32 3.07 12.98
C THR A 44 -12.01 1.75 12.31
N PHE A 45 -11.09 0.95 12.84
CA PHE A 45 -10.79 -0.39 12.30
C PHE A 45 -11.97 -1.34 12.44
N THR A 46 -12.61 -1.37 13.61
CA THR A 46 -13.80 -2.20 13.85
C THR A 46 -14.92 -1.89 12.85
N ALA A 47 -15.17 -0.62 12.57
CA ALA A 47 -16.17 -0.22 11.58
C ALA A 47 -15.73 -0.62 10.15
N MET A 48 -14.45 -0.47 9.80
CA MET A 48 -13.95 -0.91 8.49
C MET A 48 -14.08 -2.41 8.29
N GLU A 49 -13.81 -3.22 9.31
CA GLU A 49 -14.01 -4.67 9.29
C GLU A 49 -15.49 -5.04 9.13
N GLN A 50 -16.37 -4.39 9.90
CA GLN A 50 -17.79 -4.67 9.89
C GLN A 50 -18.45 -4.33 8.55
N PHE A 51 -18.11 -3.19 7.97
CA PHE A 51 -18.75 -2.70 6.74
C PHE A 51 -18.01 -3.09 5.46
N VAL A 52 -16.79 -3.62 5.56
CA VAL A 52 -15.96 -4.16 4.46
C VAL A 52 -15.56 -3.11 3.42
N VAL A 53 -16.45 -2.23 2.98
CA VAL A 53 -16.21 -1.20 1.97
C VAL A 53 -16.07 0.16 2.61
N SER A 54 -14.94 0.82 2.41
CA SER A 54 -14.66 2.15 2.94
C SER A 54 -14.13 3.08 1.85
N ILE A 55 -14.50 4.36 1.93
CA ILE A 55 -13.96 5.41 1.08
C ILE A 55 -13.24 6.42 1.98
N LYS A 56 -11.97 6.68 1.69
CA LYS A 56 -11.23 7.71 2.40
C LYS A 56 -10.70 8.80 1.47
N GLY A 57 -10.60 9.99 2.01
CA GLY A 57 -9.86 11.10 1.41
C GLY A 57 -8.35 11.01 1.66
N PRO A 58 -7.58 12.03 1.24
CA PRO A 58 -6.20 12.20 1.65
C PRO A 58 -6.09 12.28 3.16
N LEU A 59 -5.09 11.61 3.74
CA LEU A 59 -4.73 11.74 5.14
C LEU A 59 -3.37 12.40 5.22
N THR A 60 -3.28 13.48 6.00
CA THR A 60 -2.01 14.10 6.35
C THR A 60 -1.35 13.26 7.43
N THR A 61 -0.10 12.85 7.21
CA THR A 61 0.70 12.21 8.25
C THR A 61 1.47 13.33 8.96
N PRO A 62 1.41 13.44 10.29
CA PRO A 62 2.23 14.38 11.03
C PRO A 62 3.71 14.18 10.70
N VAL A 63 4.39 15.28 10.33
CA VAL A 63 5.82 15.26 10.04
C VAL A 63 6.59 15.40 11.35
N GLY A 64 7.45 14.45 11.66
CA GLY A 64 8.34 14.46 12.83
C GLY A 64 8.01 13.36 13.86
N LYS A 65 9.01 12.96 14.64
CA LYS A 65 8.92 12.01 15.78
C LYS A 65 8.34 10.63 15.46
N GLY A 66 8.84 9.96 14.39
CA GLY A 66 8.61 8.51 14.23
C GLY A 66 7.16 8.09 13.89
N PHE A 67 6.30 9.01 13.48
CA PHE A 67 4.97 8.64 13.02
C PHE A 67 5.03 7.98 11.64
N ARG A 68 4.66 6.70 11.57
CA ARG A 68 4.43 6.02 10.30
C ARG A 68 3.25 6.65 9.55
N SER A 69 3.29 6.60 8.25
CA SER A 69 2.15 7.02 7.42
C SER A 69 0.87 6.31 7.87
N LEU A 70 -0.17 7.07 8.21
CA LEU A 70 -1.48 6.52 8.59
C LEU A 70 -2.05 5.60 7.50
N ASN A 71 -1.73 5.88 6.23
CA ASN A 71 -2.11 5.02 5.11
C ASN A 71 -1.41 3.66 5.16
N VAL A 72 -0.14 3.62 5.56
CA VAL A 72 0.60 2.36 5.72
C VAL A 72 0.04 1.57 6.90
N ALA A 73 -0.22 2.24 8.02
CA ALA A 73 -0.82 1.60 9.19
C ALA A 73 -2.16 0.94 8.87
N ILE A 74 -3.07 1.64 8.19
CA ILE A 74 -4.36 1.07 7.76
C ILE A 74 -4.16 -0.16 6.86
N ARG A 75 -3.23 -0.11 5.92
CA ARG A 75 -2.97 -1.24 5.01
C ARG A 75 -2.43 -2.46 5.73
N GLN A 76 -1.58 -2.27 6.72
CA GLN A 76 -1.00 -3.35 7.51
C GLN A 76 -2.02 -3.97 8.46
N GLU A 77 -2.71 -3.16 9.26
CA GLU A 77 -3.72 -3.63 10.21
C GLU A 77 -4.88 -4.38 9.55
N MET A 78 -5.29 -3.92 8.36
CA MET A 78 -6.39 -4.53 7.61
C MET A 78 -5.93 -5.57 6.58
N ASP A 79 -4.65 -5.93 6.54
CA ASP A 79 -4.01 -6.79 5.53
C ASP A 79 -4.42 -6.46 4.08
N LEU A 80 -4.43 -5.17 3.73
CA LEU A 80 -4.75 -4.72 2.38
C LEU A 80 -3.54 -4.92 1.46
N PHE A 81 -3.21 -6.18 1.17
CA PHE A 81 -1.98 -6.58 0.49
C PHE A 81 -1.88 -6.11 -0.97
N ALA A 82 -3.00 -5.91 -1.66
CA ALA A 82 -3.03 -5.52 -3.06
C ALA A 82 -3.60 -4.11 -3.27
N CYS A 83 -2.79 -3.18 -3.74
CA CYS A 83 -3.27 -1.90 -4.23
C CYS A 83 -3.62 -2.03 -5.71
N ILE A 84 -4.91 -1.97 -6.06
CA ILE A 84 -5.42 -2.12 -7.41
C ILE A 84 -5.69 -0.74 -7.98
N ARG A 85 -5.02 -0.39 -9.08
CA ARG A 85 -5.11 0.93 -9.72
C ARG A 85 -5.50 0.79 -11.19
N PRO A 86 -6.79 0.89 -11.53
CA PRO A 86 -7.22 1.02 -12.91
C PRO A 86 -6.76 2.37 -13.48
N ILE A 87 -6.09 2.34 -14.61
CA ILE A 87 -5.56 3.51 -15.32
C ILE A 87 -6.04 3.44 -16.74
N ARG A 88 -6.91 4.37 -17.11
CA ARG A 88 -7.41 4.50 -18.47
C ARG A 88 -7.56 5.98 -18.83
N TYR A 89 -7.50 6.26 -20.12
CA TYR A 89 -7.80 7.59 -20.63
C TYR A 89 -9.30 7.87 -20.56
N PHE A 90 -9.64 9.09 -20.18
CA PHE A 90 -11.01 9.61 -20.23
C PHE A 90 -11.06 10.72 -21.27
N PRO A 91 -11.91 10.62 -22.31
CA PRO A 91 -12.03 11.66 -23.33
C PRO A 91 -12.30 13.05 -22.71
N GLY A 92 -11.62 14.07 -23.21
CA GLY A 92 -11.73 15.45 -22.70
C GLY A 92 -10.76 15.79 -21.56
N THR A 93 -9.98 14.85 -21.05
CA THR A 93 -8.92 15.15 -20.08
C THR A 93 -7.59 15.46 -20.79
N THR A 94 -6.85 16.44 -20.25
CA THR A 94 -5.50 16.75 -20.73
C THR A 94 -4.51 15.64 -20.34
N THR A 95 -3.64 15.26 -21.26
CA THR A 95 -2.63 14.22 -21.04
C THR A 95 -1.36 14.53 -21.82
N PRO A 96 -0.17 14.21 -21.28
CA PRO A 96 1.09 14.35 -22.01
C PRO A 96 1.33 13.22 -23.01
N LEU A 97 0.48 12.17 -23.04
CA LEU A 97 0.65 11.03 -23.93
C LEU A 97 0.18 11.34 -25.33
N LYS A 98 0.96 10.92 -26.35
CA LYS A 98 0.62 11.10 -27.78
C LYS A 98 -0.54 10.19 -28.24
N GLN A 99 -0.67 9.01 -27.64
CA GLN A 99 -1.70 7.99 -27.94
C GLN A 99 -2.41 7.60 -26.64
N SER A 100 -3.12 8.55 -26.06
CA SER A 100 -3.78 8.37 -24.76
C SER A 100 -4.98 7.43 -24.81
N ASP A 101 -5.67 7.37 -25.94
CA ASP A 101 -6.83 6.52 -26.19
C ASP A 101 -6.53 5.03 -26.09
N THR A 102 -5.28 4.63 -26.28
CA THR A 102 -4.83 3.23 -26.12
C THR A 102 -4.50 2.86 -24.68
N THR A 103 -4.55 3.82 -23.73
CA THR A 103 -4.21 3.58 -22.33
C THR A 103 -5.37 2.91 -21.59
N ASP A 104 -5.23 1.63 -21.32
CA ASP A 104 -6.13 0.84 -20.47
C ASP A 104 -5.34 -0.28 -19.80
N MET A 105 -4.88 -0.02 -18.59
CA MET A 105 -4.13 -0.98 -17.78
C MET A 105 -4.61 -0.97 -16.33
N VAL A 106 -4.35 -2.06 -15.62
CA VAL A 106 -4.60 -2.15 -14.18
C VAL A 106 -3.31 -2.55 -13.48
N ILE A 107 -2.83 -1.70 -12.58
CA ILE A 107 -1.61 -1.95 -11.82
C ILE A 107 -1.97 -2.60 -10.48
N PHE A 108 -1.41 -3.78 -10.23
CA PHE A 108 -1.41 -4.45 -8.94
C PHE A 108 -0.09 -4.16 -8.25
N ARG A 109 -0.14 -3.57 -7.06
CA ARG A 109 1.04 -3.18 -6.31
C ARG A 109 1.02 -3.78 -4.92
N GLU A 110 2.16 -4.35 -4.51
CA GLU A 110 2.38 -4.80 -3.14
C GLU A 110 2.30 -3.62 -2.15
N ASN A 111 1.73 -3.87 -0.98
CA ASN A 111 1.46 -2.85 0.03
C ASN A 111 1.91 -3.20 1.44
N THR A 112 2.25 -4.46 1.74
CA THR A 112 2.44 -4.95 3.12
C THR A 112 3.86 -5.39 3.42
N GLU A 113 4.62 -5.74 2.39
CA GLU A 113 6.03 -6.14 2.49
C GLU A 113 6.98 -5.10 1.89
N ASP A 114 8.23 -5.47 1.66
CA ASP A 114 9.31 -4.64 1.17
C ASP A 114 9.56 -3.47 2.13
N ILE A 115 9.82 -2.28 1.62
CA ILE A 115 10.02 -1.06 2.42
C ILE A 115 8.80 -0.66 3.25
N TYR A 116 7.61 -1.16 2.90
CA TYR A 116 6.37 -0.88 3.64
C TYR A 116 6.22 -1.70 4.92
N ALA A 117 7.04 -2.74 5.12
CA ALA A 117 7.11 -3.47 6.38
C ALA A 117 7.55 -2.54 7.54
N GLY A 118 8.31 -1.49 7.22
CA GLY A 118 8.74 -0.46 8.17
C GLY A 118 9.62 -1.02 9.28
N ILE A 119 10.46 -2.00 8.96
CA ILE A 119 11.46 -2.55 9.88
C ILE A 119 12.72 -1.72 9.71
N GLU A 120 12.90 -0.74 10.58
CA GLU A 120 14.00 0.21 10.45
C GLU A 120 14.46 0.72 11.81
N TRP A 121 15.74 1.06 11.90
CA TRP A 121 16.40 1.63 13.07
C TRP A 121 17.12 2.91 12.69
N GLU A 122 16.85 3.95 13.43
CA GLU A 122 17.43 5.27 13.23
C GLU A 122 18.94 5.26 13.51
N ALA A 123 19.70 6.00 12.71
CA ALA A 123 21.14 6.18 12.91
C ALA A 123 21.44 6.68 14.33
N ASN A 124 22.54 6.22 14.89
CA ASN A 124 23.02 6.53 16.25
C ASN A 124 22.13 6.00 17.39
N SER A 125 21.05 5.28 17.13
CA SER A 125 20.26 4.62 18.18
C SER A 125 21.01 3.43 18.79
N ASN A 126 20.66 3.05 20.01
CA ASN A 126 21.23 1.86 20.65
C ASN A 126 20.85 0.56 19.93
N ASP A 127 19.69 0.54 19.30
CA ASP A 127 19.20 -0.64 18.60
C ASP A 127 19.84 -0.80 17.22
N VAL A 128 20.14 0.30 16.49
CA VAL A 128 20.90 0.20 15.24
C VAL A 128 22.31 -0.34 15.47
N LYS A 129 22.94 -0.02 16.61
CA LYS A 129 24.26 -0.56 16.95
C LYS A 129 24.23 -2.07 17.08
N LYS A 130 23.25 -2.64 17.79
CA LYS A 130 23.06 -4.09 17.90
C LYS A 130 22.89 -4.76 16.54
N VAL A 131 22.09 -4.14 15.66
CA VAL A 131 21.88 -4.65 14.30
C VAL A 131 23.14 -4.57 13.47
N LEU A 132 23.87 -3.46 13.56
CA LEU A 132 25.17 -3.29 12.87
C LEU A 132 26.20 -4.31 13.36
N ASP A 133 26.35 -4.49 14.66
CA ASP A 133 27.26 -5.48 15.25
C ASP A 133 26.93 -6.88 14.72
N PHE A 134 25.66 -7.27 14.74
CA PHE A 134 25.22 -8.55 14.17
C PHE A 134 25.55 -8.69 12.68
N LEU A 135 25.25 -7.67 11.88
CA LEU A 135 25.52 -7.70 10.44
C LEU A 135 27.03 -7.77 10.12
N LEU A 136 27.84 -6.99 10.83
CA LEU A 136 29.28 -6.91 10.60
C LEU A 136 30.03 -8.09 11.18
N GLU A 137 29.74 -8.48 12.43
CA GLU A 137 30.48 -9.49 13.16
C GLU A 137 29.99 -10.92 12.91
N GLU A 138 28.69 -11.15 12.91
CA GLU A 138 28.13 -12.49 12.71
C GLU A 138 27.90 -12.80 11.22
N MET A 139 27.24 -11.89 10.51
CA MET A 139 26.91 -12.09 9.09
C MET A 139 28.04 -11.70 8.14
N LYS A 140 29.15 -11.10 8.64
CA LYS A 140 30.32 -10.66 7.86
C LYS A 140 29.97 -9.77 6.67
N VAL A 141 28.96 -8.92 6.83
CA VAL A 141 28.54 -7.96 5.80
C VAL A 141 29.63 -6.89 5.65
N THR A 142 30.14 -6.68 4.43
CA THR A 142 31.18 -5.67 4.13
C THR A 142 30.65 -4.48 3.35
N GLY A 143 29.38 -4.49 2.95
CA GLY A 143 28.78 -3.48 2.07
C GLY A 143 28.32 -2.19 2.77
N ILE A 144 28.36 -2.13 4.11
CA ILE A 144 27.96 -0.93 4.86
C ILE A 144 29.16 0.03 4.89
N ARG A 145 29.06 1.09 4.09
CA ARG A 145 30.20 1.98 3.86
C ARG A 145 30.55 2.87 5.06
N PHE A 146 29.55 3.30 5.81
CA PHE A 146 29.69 4.22 6.95
C PHE A 146 28.87 3.71 8.14
N PRO A 147 29.29 2.64 8.80
CA PRO A 147 28.50 1.98 9.85
C PRO A 147 28.15 2.91 11.01
N ASP A 148 29.10 3.76 11.45
CA ASP A 148 28.92 4.63 12.62
C ASP A 148 27.79 5.68 12.45
N SER A 149 27.42 5.99 11.22
CA SER A 149 26.40 7.00 10.91
C SER A 149 25.23 6.47 10.08
N SER A 150 25.16 5.15 9.89
CA SER A 150 24.11 4.52 9.09
C SER A 150 22.88 4.18 9.95
N GLY A 151 21.69 4.51 9.43
CA GLY A 151 20.46 3.82 9.81
C GLY A 151 20.32 2.54 8.99
N ILE A 152 19.60 1.54 9.53
CA ILE A 152 19.40 0.25 8.87
C ILE A 152 17.89 0.03 8.68
N GLY A 153 17.50 -0.40 7.48
CA GLY A 153 16.15 -0.86 7.15
C GLY A 153 16.18 -2.26 6.57
N ILE A 154 15.27 -3.11 7.00
CA ILE A 154 15.08 -4.46 6.47
C ILE A 154 13.88 -4.48 5.55
N LYS A 155 14.05 -5.13 4.43
CA LYS A 155 13.08 -5.24 3.35
C LYS A 155 12.71 -6.72 3.16
N PRO A 156 11.73 -7.25 3.92
CA PRO A 156 11.30 -8.63 3.76
C PRO A 156 10.49 -8.79 2.47
N VAL A 157 10.74 -9.88 1.76
CA VAL A 157 9.97 -10.30 0.58
C VAL A 157 9.72 -11.79 0.72
N SER A 158 8.46 -12.19 0.93
CA SER A 158 8.09 -13.59 1.09
C SER A 158 7.55 -14.19 -0.20
N LYS A 159 7.62 -15.53 -0.29
CA LYS A 159 6.97 -16.27 -1.37
C LYS A 159 5.44 -16.09 -1.29
N GLU A 160 4.90 -16.21 -0.10
CA GLU A 160 3.46 -16.12 0.19
C GLU A 160 2.91 -14.75 -0.17
N GLY A 161 3.60 -13.66 0.20
CA GLY A 161 3.25 -12.29 -0.16
C GLY A 161 3.25 -12.07 -1.66
N SER A 162 4.30 -12.54 -2.34
CA SER A 162 4.41 -12.45 -3.81
C SER A 162 3.32 -13.28 -4.49
N GLU A 163 3.08 -14.51 -4.06
CA GLU A 163 2.10 -15.42 -4.63
C GLU A 163 0.67 -14.87 -4.52
N ARG A 164 0.26 -14.37 -3.36
CA ARG A 164 -1.10 -13.84 -3.17
C ARG A 164 -1.38 -12.64 -4.07
N LEU A 165 -0.40 -11.76 -4.29
CA LEU A 165 -0.52 -10.61 -5.19
C LEU A 165 -0.66 -11.07 -6.65
N ILE A 166 0.20 -11.99 -7.10
CA ILE A 166 0.20 -12.52 -8.47
C ILE A 166 -1.12 -13.24 -8.75
N ARG A 167 -1.55 -14.13 -7.85
CA ARG A 167 -2.83 -14.84 -7.97
C ARG A 167 -4.01 -13.87 -8.09
N LYS A 168 -4.01 -12.79 -7.30
CA LYS A 168 -5.06 -11.76 -7.36
C LYS A 168 -5.07 -11.05 -8.72
N ALA A 169 -3.89 -10.74 -9.29
CA ALA A 169 -3.77 -10.12 -10.59
C ALA A 169 -4.21 -11.06 -11.73
N ILE A 170 -3.82 -12.33 -11.68
CA ILE A 170 -4.24 -13.34 -12.67
C ILE A 170 -5.75 -13.54 -12.60
N GLN A 171 -6.32 -13.72 -11.40
CA GLN A 171 -7.76 -13.90 -11.24
C GLN A 171 -8.53 -12.69 -11.79
N TYR A 172 -8.08 -11.47 -11.47
CA TYR A 172 -8.66 -10.26 -12.03
C TYR A 172 -8.59 -10.24 -13.57
N SER A 173 -7.48 -10.67 -14.14
CA SER A 173 -7.31 -10.76 -15.60
C SER A 173 -8.33 -11.70 -16.25
N ILE A 174 -8.55 -12.87 -15.63
CA ILE A 174 -9.54 -13.85 -16.08
C ILE A 174 -10.96 -13.28 -15.97
N ASP A 175 -11.32 -12.77 -14.79
CA ASP A 175 -12.66 -12.24 -14.50
C ASP A 175 -13.05 -11.05 -15.39
N ASN A 176 -12.05 -10.29 -15.87
CA ASN A 176 -12.25 -9.10 -16.71
C ASN A 176 -11.81 -9.28 -18.17
N ASN A 177 -11.58 -10.51 -18.62
CA ASN A 177 -11.18 -10.83 -20.00
C ASN A 177 -9.97 -10.00 -20.48
N ARG A 178 -8.96 -9.80 -19.61
CA ARG A 178 -7.71 -9.11 -19.97
C ARG A 178 -6.78 -10.07 -20.70
N HIS A 179 -6.04 -9.56 -21.70
CA HIS A 179 -5.22 -10.41 -22.57
C HIS A 179 -3.94 -10.93 -21.92
N SER A 180 -3.38 -10.22 -20.97
CA SER A 180 -2.09 -10.58 -20.36
C SER A 180 -1.90 -10.01 -18.98
N VAL A 181 -1.00 -10.64 -18.21
CA VAL A 181 -0.47 -10.12 -16.96
C VAL A 181 1.04 -10.00 -17.10
N ALA A 182 1.58 -8.80 -16.91
CA ALA A 182 3.02 -8.57 -16.91
C ALA A 182 3.55 -8.52 -15.47
N LEU A 183 4.54 -9.34 -15.14
CA LEU A 183 5.22 -9.31 -13.86
C LEU A 183 6.37 -8.31 -13.93
N VAL A 184 6.29 -7.26 -13.13
CA VAL A 184 7.27 -6.16 -13.10
C VAL A 184 8.05 -6.19 -11.80
N HIS A 185 9.36 -6.30 -11.90
CA HIS A 185 10.29 -6.32 -10.77
C HIS A 185 11.62 -5.67 -11.11
N LYS A 186 12.43 -5.37 -10.09
CA LYS A 186 13.78 -4.80 -10.23
C LYS A 186 14.87 -5.85 -9.95
N GLY A 187 14.81 -6.99 -10.64
CA GLY A 187 15.64 -8.17 -10.38
C GLY A 187 17.15 -7.97 -10.50
N ASN A 188 17.59 -6.96 -11.26
CA ASN A 188 19.01 -6.62 -11.36
C ASN A 188 19.60 -5.93 -10.11
N ILE A 189 18.76 -5.46 -9.20
CA ILE A 189 19.15 -4.84 -7.92
C ILE A 189 18.55 -5.62 -6.74
N MET A 190 17.29 -6.05 -6.87
CA MET A 190 16.53 -6.74 -5.84
C MET A 190 16.41 -8.23 -6.17
N THR A 191 17.53 -8.95 -6.07
CA THR A 191 17.63 -10.36 -6.46
C THR A 191 16.67 -11.28 -5.70
N VAL A 192 16.37 -10.99 -4.44
CA VAL A 192 15.42 -11.76 -3.62
C VAL A 192 14.02 -11.73 -4.23
N SER A 193 13.53 -10.55 -4.63
CA SER A 193 12.24 -10.39 -5.29
C SER A 193 12.15 -11.17 -6.61
N TYR A 194 13.24 -11.18 -7.37
CA TYR A 194 13.33 -11.91 -8.63
C TYR A 194 13.16 -13.43 -8.45
N THR A 195 13.80 -14.00 -7.43
CA THR A 195 13.75 -15.44 -7.15
C THR A 195 12.31 -15.89 -6.88
N HIS A 196 11.53 -15.12 -6.13
CA HIS A 196 10.13 -15.44 -5.84
C HIS A 196 9.22 -15.30 -7.07
N LEU A 197 9.44 -14.27 -7.91
CA LEU A 197 8.64 -14.07 -9.13
C LEU A 197 8.92 -15.15 -10.17
N ARG A 198 10.19 -15.56 -10.35
CA ARG A 198 10.57 -16.58 -11.33
C ARG A 198 9.96 -17.95 -11.07
N ALA A 199 9.68 -18.28 -9.83
CA ALA A 199 9.00 -19.53 -9.49
C ALA A 199 7.55 -19.64 -10.06
N HIS A 200 7.02 -18.56 -10.62
CA HIS A 200 5.67 -18.48 -11.22
C HIS A 200 5.68 -18.30 -12.74
N GLU A 201 6.85 -18.35 -13.38
CA GLU A 201 6.98 -18.26 -14.86
C GLU A 201 6.74 -19.59 -15.59
N THR A 202 6.44 -20.69 -14.86
CA THR A 202 6.18 -22.04 -15.42
C THR A 202 4.73 -22.44 -15.33
#